data_1cc8b981fed59e5ad5800ca9c866c68d
#
_entry.id   1cc8b981fed59e5ad5800ca9c866c68d
#
_cell.length_a   1.000
_cell.length_b   1.000
_cell.length_c   1.000
_cell.angle_alpha   90.00
_cell.angle_beta   90.00
_cell.angle_gamma   90.00
#
_symmetry.space_group_name_H-M   'P 1'
#
loop_
_entity.id
_entity.type
_entity.pdbx_description
1 polymer ?
#
loop_
_entity_poly.entity_id
_entity_poly.type
_entity_poly.pdbx_seq_one_letter_code
_entity_poly.pdbx_strand_id
1 'polypeptide(L)'
;PIKKIIAFGSAKGGVGKSSITASLALSLSKHKKIGILDADVYGPNQNILFNLDTKNEIVDKQIIPITKKGIKIISMGNIMNYEDAAVWRGPMLSGAIKKLVHDTKWGELDYLLIDMPPGTGDVYLTIFNELSIDEFILITTPNILANSDLQKTITMLKKLNIKIFGYISNNIFNVEDQNSSILISDNINHLGTYKFDKNLHDFNLDYNSEITEEISKRILSDT
;
A
#
# COMPACT_ATOMS: atom_id res chain seq x y z
N PRO A 1 19.63 -1.40 5.00
CA PRO A 1 19.06 -2.39 4.09
C PRO A 1 17.59 -2.65 4.44
N ILE A 2 16.76 -2.89 3.43
CA ILE A 2 15.37 -3.29 3.56
C ILE A 2 15.35 -4.81 3.33
N LYS A 3 14.73 -5.59 4.25
CA LYS A 3 14.75 -7.05 4.16
C LYS A 3 13.66 -7.61 3.25
N LYS A 4 12.45 -7.02 3.29
CA LYS A 4 11.31 -7.47 2.49
C LYS A 4 10.45 -6.29 2.05
N ILE A 5 10.01 -6.28 0.81
CA ILE A 5 9.16 -5.23 0.23
C ILE A 5 7.80 -5.84 -0.12
N ILE A 6 6.74 -5.30 0.47
CA ILE A 6 5.36 -5.75 0.25
C ILE A 6 4.56 -4.61 -0.36
N ALA A 7 4.02 -4.81 -1.56
CA ALA A 7 3.17 -3.84 -2.20
C ALA A 7 1.68 -4.14 -1.95
N PHE A 8 0.92 -3.10 -1.66
CA PHE A 8 -0.54 -3.15 -1.49
C PHE A 8 -1.19 -2.44 -2.66
N GLY A 9 -1.99 -3.16 -3.41
CA GLY A 9 -2.65 -2.60 -4.58
C GLY A 9 -4.11 -2.97 -4.68
N SER A 10 -4.83 -2.21 -5.48
CA SER A 10 -6.25 -2.43 -5.75
C SER A 10 -6.57 -2.13 -7.21
N ALA A 11 -7.53 -2.85 -7.75
CA ALA A 11 -8.01 -2.63 -9.11
C ALA A 11 -8.72 -1.27 -9.27
N LYS A 12 -9.33 -0.76 -8.19
CA LYS A 12 -10.06 0.52 -8.18
C LYS A 12 -9.65 1.40 -7.01
N GLY A 13 -9.87 2.71 -7.16
CA GLY A 13 -9.76 3.67 -6.07
C GLY A 13 -10.91 3.57 -5.07
N GLY A 14 -10.69 4.07 -3.86
CA GLY A 14 -11.74 4.15 -2.82
C GLY A 14 -12.10 2.83 -2.13
N VAL A 15 -11.31 1.78 -2.30
CA VAL A 15 -11.54 0.46 -1.68
C VAL A 15 -10.98 0.32 -0.26
N GLY A 16 -10.42 1.39 0.31
CA GLY A 16 -9.81 1.35 1.65
C GLY A 16 -8.36 0.86 1.70
N LYS A 17 -7.68 0.77 0.54
CA LYS A 17 -6.30 0.29 0.42
C LYS A 17 -5.34 1.00 1.39
N SER A 18 -5.31 2.32 1.36
CA SER A 18 -4.40 3.13 2.18
C SER A 18 -4.66 2.97 3.69
N SER A 19 -5.92 2.93 4.11
CA SER A 19 -6.29 2.71 5.52
C SER A 19 -5.90 1.31 6.00
N ILE A 20 -6.09 0.28 5.17
CA ILE A 20 -5.69 -1.10 5.49
C ILE A 20 -4.17 -1.20 5.55
N THR A 21 -3.44 -0.61 4.59
CA THR A 21 -1.97 -0.58 4.58
C THR A 21 -1.43 0.09 5.86
N ALA A 22 -2.00 1.23 6.24
CA ALA A 22 -1.60 1.94 7.46
C ALA A 22 -1.92 1.15 8.74
N SER A 23 -3.10 0.50 8.81
CA SER A 23 -3.48 -0.34 9.96
C SER A 23 -2.54 -1.53 10.12
N LEU A 24 -2.18 -2.20 9.02
CA LEU A 24 -1.21 -3.29 9.02
C LEU A 24 0.19 -2.82 9.41
N ALA A 25 0.61 -1.64 8.93
CA ALA A 25 1.88 -1.04 9.34
C ALA A 25 1.94 -0.80 10.85
N LEU A 26 0.88 -0.26 11.45
CA LEU A 26 0.77 -0.05 12.90
C LEU A 26 0.83 -1.37 13.67
N SER A 27 0.16 -2.42 13.20
CA SER A 27 0.20 -3.74 13.82
C SER A 27 1.60 -4.38 13.73
N LEU A 28 2.19 -4.38 12.54
CA LEU A 28 3.52 -4.95 12.28
C LEU A 28 4.63 -4.20 13.04
N SER A 29 4.49 -2.88 13.22
CA SER A 29 5.49 -2.05 13.90
C SER A 29 5.69 -2.40 15.37
N LYS A 30 4.76 -3.13 15.97
CA LYS A 30 4.90 -3.67 17.34
C LYS A 30 6.05 -4.69 17.44
N HIS A 31 6.45 -5.31 16.34
CA HIS A 31 7.40 -6.42 16.30
C HIS A 31 8.56 -6.21 15.32
N LYS A 32 8.43 -5.31 14.35
CA LYS A 32 9.35 -5.13 13.22
C LYS A 32 9.59 -3.65 12.93
N LYS A 33 10.73 -3.35 12.30
CA LYS A 33 11.04 -2.01 11.79
C LYS A 33 10.32 -1.82 10.45
N ILE A 34 9.34 -0.91 10.42
CA ILE A 34 8.45 -0.71 9.28
C ILE A 34 8.70 0.64 8.60
N GLY A 35 8.72 0.63 7.27
CA GLY A 35 8.60 1.81 6.43
C GLY A 35 7.31 1.78 5.61
N ILE A 36 6.75 2.94 5.28
CA ILE A 36 5.66 3.11 4.32
C ILE A 36 6.12 4.06 3.23
N LEU A 37 6.00 3.61 1.99
CA LEU A 37 6.09 4.45 0.80
C LEU A 37 4.69 4.61 0.21
N ASP A 38 4.11 5.81 0.34
CA ASP A 38 2.86 6.18 -0.33
C ASP A 38 3.18 6.64 -1.74
N ALA A 39 2.94 5.78 -2.69
CA ALA A 39 3.19 6.01 -4.11
C ALA A 39 1.93 6.43 -4.88
N ASP A 40 0.81 6.68 -4.19
CA ASP A 40 -0.40 7.23 -4.82
C ASP A 40 -0.24 8.73 -5.04
N VAL A 41 0.19 9.09 -6.25
CA VAL A 41 0.49 10.47 -6.62
C VAL A 41 -0.76 11.33 -6.75
N TYR A 42 -1.87 10.71 -7.14
CA TYR A 42 -3.12 11.43 -7.41
C TYR A 42 -4.00 11.59 -6.17
N GLY A 43 -3.84 10.72 -5.20
CA GLY A 43 -4.61 10.73 -3.97
C GLY A 43 -3.80 10.22 -2.78
N PRO A 44 -2.66 10.88 -2.44
CA PRO A 44 -1.84 10.45 -1.32
C PRO A 44 -2.65 10.57 -0.02
N ASN A 45 -2.67 9.51 0.76
CA ASN A 45 -3.49 9.43 1.97
C ASN A 45 -2.68 9.13 3.23
N GLN A 46 -1.46 8.60 3.12
CA GLN A 46 -0.68 8.23 4.30
C GLN A 46 -0.31 9.46 5.15
N ASN A 47 -0.05 10.60 4.51
CA ASN A 47 0.18 11.87 5.22
C ASN A 47 -1.04 12.30 6.06
N ILE A 48 -2.24 12.11 5.53
CA ILE A 48 -3.49 12.43 6.24
C ILE A 48 -3.73 11.43 7.37
N LEU A 49 -3.65 10.13 7.08
CA LEU A 49 -3.89 9.06 8.04
C LEU A 49 -2.96 9.15 9.27
N PHE A 50 -1.71 9.49 9.06
CA PHE A 50 -0.73 9.63 10.14
C PHE A 50 -0.61 11.05 10.70
N ASN A 51 -1.44 12.01 10.25
CA ASN A 51 -1.36 13.43 10.67
C ASN A 51 0.05 13.98 10.50
N LEU A 52 0.60 13.89 9.27
CA LEU A 52 1.93 14.41 8.94
C LEU A 52 1.81 15.84 8.43
N ASP A 53 1.92 16.82 9.34
CA ASP A 53 1.71 18.24 9.03
C ASP A 53 2.96 18.93 8.45
N THR A 54 4.08 18.22 8.36
CA THR A 54 5.36 18.77 7.91
C THR A 54 5.80 18.18 6.59
N LYS A 55 6.54 18.95 5.80
CA LYS A 55 7.24 18.42 4.62
C LYS A 55 8.43 17.57 5.05
N ASN A 56 8.82 16.62 4.20
CA ASN A 56 10.03 15.86 4.42
C ASN A 56 11.27 16.76 4.28
N GLU A 57 12.22 16.62 5.19
CA GLU A 57 13.51 17.28 5.11
C GLU A 57 14.36 16.61 4.02
N ILE A 58 15.20 17.43 3.36
CA ILE A 58 16.22 16.94 2.42
C ILE A 58 17.58 17.30 3.00
N VAL A 59 18.37 16.29 3.33
CA VAL A 59 19.74 16.44 3.87
C VAL A 59 20.69 15.69 2.93
N ASP A 60 21.72 16.38 2.46
CA ASP A 60 22.73 15.81 1.54
C ASP A 60 22.11 15.11 0.31
N LYS A 61 21.09 15.72 -0.28
CA LYS A 61 20.28 15.19 -1.39
C LYS A 61 19.44 13.96 -1.06
N GLN A 62 19.41 13.53 0.19
CA GLN A 62 18.58 12.41 0.64
C GLN A 62 17.30 12.93 1.31
N ILE A 63 16.19 12.28 1.01
CA ILE A 63 14.88 12.54 1.62
C ILE A 63 14.84 11.83 2.98
N ILE A 64 14.57 12.58 4.03
CA ILE A 64 14.46 12.02 5.39
C ILE A 64 13.01 11.63 5.63
N PRO A 65 12.70 10.35 5.89
CA PRO A 65 11.34 9.92 6.19
C PRO A 65 10.86 10.52 7.51
N ILE A 66 9.59 10.91 7.55
CA ILE A 66 8.94 11.32 8.80
C ILE A 66 8.69 10.06 9.63
N THR A 67 9.02 10.12 10.91
CA THR A 67 8.77 8.98 11.82
C THR A 67 7.53 9.25 12.67
N LYS A 68 6.51 8.41 12.56
CA LYS A 68 5.29 8.47 13.37
C LYS A 68 4.96 7.09 13.91
N LYS A 69 4.66 6.97 15.21
CA LYS A 69 4.39 5.66 15.87
C LYS A 69 5.48 4.60 15.59
N GLY A 70 6.75 5.03 15.46
CA GLY A 70 7.87 4.14 15.17
C GLY A 70 7.97 3.69 13.70
N ILE A 71 7.07 4.16 12.82
CA ILE A 71 7.04 3.85 11.40
C ILE A 71 7.68 5.00 10.63
N LYS A 72 8.60 4.69 9.70
CA LYS A 72 9.17 5.65 8.76
C LYS A 72 8.25 5.83 7.56
N ILE A 73 7.81 7.05 7.28
CA ILE A 73 6.81 7.33 6.26
C ILE A 73 7.34 8.34 5.26
N ILE A 74 7.20 8.01 4.00
CA ILE A 74 7.31 8.92 2.87
C ILE A 74 5.97 8.91 2.14
N SER A 75 5.38 10.07 1.96
CA SER A 75 4.18 10.24 1.14
C SER A 75 4.42 11.31 0.08
N MET A 76 3.90 11.06 -1.11
CA MET A 76 3.86 12.05 -2.18
C MET A 76 3.21 13.35 -1.70
N GLY A 77 2.21 13.26 -0.81
CA GLY A 77 1.54 14.43 -0.24
C GLY A 77 2.41 15.34 0.63
N ASN A 78 3.54 14.82 1.17
CA ASN A 78 4.50 15.62 1.95
C ASN A 78 5.66 16.17 1.12
N ILE A 79 5.78 15.75 -0.14
CA ILE A 79 6.90 16.14 -1.03
C ILE A 79 6.43 17.11 -2.09
N MET A 80 5.21 16.90 -2.61
CA MET A 80 4.64 17.68 -3.70
C MET A 80 3.56 18.63 -3.20
N ASN A 81 3.37 19.74 -3.92
CA ASN A 81 2.16 20.54 -3.79
C ASN A 81 1.06 19.92 -4.67
N TYR A 82 -0.19 20.00 -4.26
CA TYR A 82 -1.35 19.48 -4.99
C TYR A 82 -1.45 20.03 -6.43
N GLU A 83 -1.05 21.29 -6.62
CA GLU A 83 -1.04 21.96 -7.92
C GLU A 83 -0.04 21.33 -8.88
N ASP A 84 1.11 20.87 -8.38
CA ASP A 84 2.14 20.23 -9.19
C ASP A 84 1.70 18.83 -9.63
N ALA A 85 1.02 18.07 -8.78
CA ALA A 85 0.55 16.72 -9.07
C ALA A 85 -0.42 16.67 -10.26
N ALA A 86 -1.28 17.68 -10.40
CA ALA A 86 -2.26 17.76 -11.48
C ALA A 86 -1.62 17.96 -12.87
N VAL A 87 -0.39 18.48 -12.92
CA VAL A 87 0.34 18.80 -14.16
C VAL A 87 1.33 17.69 -14.53
N TRP A 88 1.74 16.86 -13.57
CA TRP A 88 2.75 15.83 -13.79
C TRP A 88 2.17 14.65 -14.56
N ARG A 89 2.80 14.34 -15.67
CA ARG A 89 2.44 13.21 -16.54
C ARG A 89 3.70 12.41 -16.93
N GLY A 90 3.51 11.10 -17.10
CA GLY A 90 4.51 10.20 -17.66
C GLY A 90 5.90 10.35 -17.05
N PRO A 91 6.89 10.87 -17.80
CA PRO A 91 8.29 10.88 -17.37
C PRO A 91 8.57 11.67 -16.08
N MET A 92 7.83 12.75 -15.82
CA MET A 92 7.98 13.54 -14.58
C MET A 92 7.54 12.73 -13.36
N LEU A 93 6.41 12.03 -13.48
CA LEU A 93 5.88 11.18 -12.45
C LEU A 93 6.82 10.00 -12.15
N SER A 94 7.30 9.34 -13.20
CA SER A 94 8.29 8.28 -13.07
C SER A 94 9.58 8.77 -12.42
N GLY A 95 10.03 9.98 -12.77
CA GLY A 95 11.19 10.61 -12.15
C GLY A 95 11.01 10.89 -10.66
N ALA A 96 9.81 11.34 -10.25
CA ALA A 96 9.50 11.55 -8.84
C ALA A 96 9.49 10.23 -8.05
N ILE A 97 8.83 9.20 -8.57
CA ILE A 97 8.81 7.87 -7.94
C ILE A 97 10.23 7.33 -7.79
N LYS A 98 11.08 7.43 -8.83
CA LYS A 98 12.49 7.02 -8.74
C LYS A 98 13.23 7.72 -7.61
N LYS A 99 13.03 9.04 -7.47
CA LYS A 99 13.59 9.81 -6.35
C LYS A 99 13.12 9.31 -4.99
N LEU A 100 11.81 9.05 -4.82
CA LEU A 100 11.28 8.51 -3.57
C LEU A 100 11.88 7.16 -3.20
N VAL A 101 12.09 6.33 -4.20
CA VAL A 101 12.67 5.00 -4.02
C VAL A 101 14.14 5.06 -3.65
N HIS A 102 14.95 5.81 -4.42
CA HIS A 102 16.40 5.76 -4.33
C HIS A 102 17.00 6.82 -3.39
N ASP A 103 16.39 8.02 -3.31
CA ASP A 103 16.94 9.13 -2.53
C ASP A 103 16.43 9.15 -1.08
N THR A 104 15.55 8.22 -0.68
CA THR A 104 15.06 8.15 0.69
C THR A 104 16.03 7.42 1.61
N LYS A 105 16.37 8.06 2.73
CA LYS A 105 17.23 7.50 3.78
C LYS A 105 16.42 6.55 4.70
N TRP A 106 16.02 5.40 4.18
CA TRP A 106 15.25 4.41 4.95
C TRP A 106 16.02 3.83 6.14
N GLY A 107 17.34 3.66 6.01
CA GLY A 107 18.15 2.93 6.99
C GLY A 107 17.77 1.44 7.03
N GLU A 108 17.82 0.83 8.20
CA GLU A 108 17.41 -0.56 8.37
C GLU A 108 15.90 -0.67 8.53
N LEU A 109 15.27 -1.50 7.69
CA LEU A 109 13.87 -1.90 7.78
C LEU A 109 13.74 -3.41 7.68
N ASP A 110 12.80 -3.99 8.45
CA ASP A 110 12.37 -5.36 8.24
C ASP A 110 11.40 -5.43 7.05
N TYR A 111 10.45 -4.49 6.99
CA TYR A 111 9.50 -4.39 5.89
C TYR A 111 9.39 -2.95 5.38
N LEU A 112 9.36 -2.80 4.06
CA LEU A 112 8.87 -1.60 3.38
C LEU A 112 7.51 -1.94 2.78
N LEU A 113 6.46 -1.27 3.23
CA LEU A 113 5.12 -1.39 2.71
C LEU A 113 4.90 -0.30 1.66
N ILE A 114 4.49 -0.68 0.46
CA ILE A 114 4.22 0.27 -0.62
C ILE A 114 2.72 0.39 -0.80
N ASP A 115 2.17 1.57 -0.55
CA ASP A 115 0.80 1.93 -0.86
C ASP A 115 0.74 2.34 -2.33
N MET A 116 0.30 1.43 -3.20
CA MET A 116 0.29 1.60 -4.65
C MET A 116 -0.86 2.53 -5.09
N PRO A 117 -0.74 3.27 -6.20
CA PRO A 117 -1.88 3.96 -6.78
C PRO A 117 -2.98 2.96 -7.19
N PRO A 118 -4.22 3.40 -7.41
CA PRO A 118 -5.25 2.52 -7.94
C PRO A 118 -5.00 2.18 -9.42
N GLY A 119 -5.47 1.01 -9.84
CA GLY A 119 -5.37 0.56 -11.23
C GLY A 119 -4.05 -0.11 -11.59
N THR A 120 -3.64 0.00 -12.86
CA THR A 120 -2.49 -0.70 -13.44
C THR A 120 -1.66 0.18 -14.37
N GLY A 121 -1.58 1.48 -14.07
CA GLY A 121 -0.92 2.48 -14.92
C GLY A 121 0.61 2.48 -14.87
N ASP A 122 1.22 3.45 -15.55
CA ASP A 122 2.69 3.59 -15.69
C ASP A 122 3.43 3.66 -14.35
N VAL A 123 2.79 4.15 -13.29
CA VAL A 123 3.36 4.20 -11.94
C VAL A 123 3.67 2.81 -11.41
N TYR A 124 2.77 1.83 -11.64
CA TYR A 124 3.01 0.44 -11.30
C TYR A 124 4.28 -0.10 -11.95
N LEU A 125 4.39 0.07 -13.28
CA LEU A 125 5.56 -0.39 -14.03
C LEU A 125 6.83 0.30 -13.56
N THR A 126 6.77 1.59 -13.24
CA THR A 126 7.92 2.31 -12.69
C THR A 126 8.36 1.71 -11.37
N ILE A 127 7.44 1.50 -10.41
CA ILE A 127 7.76 0.94 -9.10
C ILE A 127 8.34 -0.47 -9.25
N PHE A 128 7.74 -1.33 -10.08
CA PHE A 128 8.23 -2.69 -10.30
C PHE A 128 9.58 -2.76 -11.01
N ASN A 129 9.91 -1.76 -11.82
CA ASN A 129 11.23 -1.67 -12.45
C ASN A 129 12.31 -1.14 -11.50
N GLU A 130 11.94 -0.29 -10.54
CA GLU A 130 12.89 0.34 -9.62
C GLU A 130 13.06 -0.42 -8.31
N LEU A 131 12.09 -1.27 -7.93
CA LEU A 131 12.10 -2.06 -6.70
C LEU A 131 11.84 -3.54 -7.00
N SER A 132 12.63 -4.40 -6.37
CA SER A 132 12.33 -5.82 -6.32
C SER A 132 11.22 -6.06 -5.28
N ILE A 133 9.97 -6.11 -5.76
CA ILE A 133 8.82 -6.40 -4.89
C ILE A 133 8.83 -7.89 -4.56
N ASP A 134 8.92 -8.22 -3.28
CA ASP A 134 8.91 -9.62 -2.82
C ASP A 134 7.50 -10.20 -2.85
N GLU A 135 6.52 -9.41 -2.44
CA GLU A 135 5.13 -9.84 -2.36
C GLU A 135 4.14 -8.72 -2.66
N PHE A 136 3.00 -9.13 -3.19
CA PHE A 136 1.88 -8.24 -3.48
C PHE A 136 0.62 -8.70 -2.74
N ILE A 137 -0.05 -7.80 -2.05
CA ILE A 137 -1.34 -8.03 -1.40
C ILE A 137 -2.39 -7.23 -2.15
N LEU A 138 -3.43 -7.93 -2.63
CA LEU A 138 -4.57 -7.32 -3.30
C LEU A 138 -5.60 -6.86 -2.27
N ILE A 139 -6.09 -5.63 -2.40
CA ILE A 139 -7.23 -5.12 -1.63
C ILE A 139 -8.44 -5.04 -2.56
N THR A 140 -9.52 -5.68 -2.17
CA THR A 140 -10.76 -5.75 -2.95
C THR A 140 -11.97 -5.30 -2.14
N THR A 141 -13.05 -4.98 -2.83
CA THR A 141 -14.40 -4.85 -2.25
C THR A 141 -15.33 -5.82 -2.95
N PRO A 142 -16.39 -6.34 -2.30
CA PRO A 142 -17.34 -7.24 -2.91
C PRO A 142 -18.25 -6.49 -3.92
N ASN A 143 -17.72 -6.25 -5.13
CA ASN A 143 -18.41 -5.53 -6.19
C ASN A 143 -18.14 -6.18 -7.55
N ILE A 144 -19.18 -6.64 -8.22
CA ILE A 144 -19.12 -7.31 -9.52
C ILE A 144 -18.44 -6.45 -10.61
N LEU A 145 -18.57 -5.13 -10.56
CA LEU A 145 -17.94 -4.22 -11.52
C LEU A 145 -16.41 -4.15 -11.36
N ALA A 146 -15.88 -4.66 -10.24
CA ALA A 146 -14.45 -4.74 -10.01
C ALA A 146 -13.79 -5.95 -10.70
N ASN A 147 -14.56 -6.95 -11.14
CA ASN A 147 -14.04 -8.23 -11.62
C ASN A 147 -13.11 -8.10 -12.82
N SER A 148 -13.47 -7.29 -13.83
CA SER A 148 -12.63 -7.13 -15.03
C SER A 148 -11.30 -6.44 -14.71
N ASP A 149 -11.32 -5.45 -13.84
CA ASP A 149 -10.12 -4.70 -13.47
C ASP A 149 -9.24 -5.51 -12.51
N LEU A 150 -9.86 -6.30 -11.63
CA LEU A 150 -9.16 -7.26 -10.78
C LEU A 150 -8.41 -8.30 -11.63
N GLN A 151 -9.07 -8.88 -12.65
CA GLN A 151 -8.45 -9.85 -13.55
C GLN A 151 -7.28 -9.25 -14.34
N LYS A 152 -7.40 -7.98 -14.78
CA LYS A 152 -6.29 -7.26 -15.44
C LYS A 152 -5.11 -7.10 -14.49
N THR A 153 -5.37 -6.72 -13.23
CA THR A 153 -4.31 -6.56 -12.21
C THR A 153 -3.61 -7.88 -11.94
N ILE A 154 -4.34 -8.98 -11.73
CA ILE A 154 -3.78 -10.32 -11.53
C ILE A 154 -2.93 -10.74 -12.72
N THR A 155 -3.46 -10.56 -13.94
CA THR A 155 -2.75 -10.90 -15.18
C THR A 155 -1.45 -10.12 -15.32
N MET A 156 -1.46 -8.83 -15.00
CA MET A 156 -0.26 -7.99 -15.02
C MET A 156 0.77 -8.49 -14.02
N LEU A 157 0.38 -8.74 -12.77
CA LEU A 157 1.29 -9.22 -11.73
C LEU A 157 1.94 -10.56 -12.11
N LYS A 158 1.15 -11.48 -12.68
CA LYS A 158 1.65 -12.77 -13.18
C LYS A 158 2.66 -12.59 -14.32
N LYS A 159 2.37 -11.70 -15.28
CA LYS A 159 3.31 -11.40 -16.39
C LYS A 159 4.62 -10.79 -15.89
N LEU A 160 4.60 -10.04 -14.82
CA LEU A 160 5.78 -9.43 -14.19
C LEU A 160 6.47 -10.37 -13.19
N ASN A 161 5.99 -11.61 -13.04
CA ASN A 161 6.47 -12.59 -12.06
C ASN A 161 6.45 -12.08 -10.60
N ILE A 162 5.48 -11.23 -10.26
CA ILE A 162 5.29 -10.75 -8.89
C ILE A 162 4.48 -11.78 -8.10
N LYS A 163 5.02 -12.23 -6.97
CA LYS A 163 4.33 -13.15 -6.06
C LYS A 163 3.11 -12.46 -5.44
N ILE A 164 1.91 -12.97 -5.73
CA ILE A 164 0.69 -12.53 -5.04
C ILE A 164 0.59 -13.35 -3.75
N PHE A 165 0.85 -12.70 -2.61
CA PHE A 165 0.78 -13.33 -1.29
C PHE A 165 -0.66 -13.71 -0.91
N GLY A 166 -1.61 -12.84 -1.27
CA GLY A 166 -3.01 -13.06 -1.04
C GLY A 166 -3.86 -11.82 -1.29
N TYR A 167 -5.12 -11.91 -0.90
CA TYR A 167 -6.03 -10.78 -0.96
C TYR A 167 -6.74 -10.51 0.36
N ILE A 168 -7.11 -9.26 0.57
CA ILE A 168 -7.91 -8.78 1.69
C ILE A 168 -9.20 -8.22 1.11
N SER A 169 -10.35 -8.68 1.62
CA SER A 169 -11.66 -8.15 1.27
C SER A 169 -12.06 -7.03 2.23
N ASN A 170 -12.34 -5.85 1.72
CA ASN A 170 -12.92 -4.76 2.50
C ASN A 170 -14.44 -4.74 2.29
N ASN A 171 -15.15 -5.46 3.16
CA ASN A 171 -16.60 -5.68 3.08
C ASN A 171 -17.37 -4.93 4.16
N ILE A 172 -17.24 -3.60 4.15
CA ILE A 172 -17.89 -2.73 5.15
C ILE A 172 -19.42 -2.76 5.08
N PHE A 173 -20.01 -3.13 3.96
CA PHE A 173 -21.46 -3.22 3.80
C PHE A 173 -22.02 -4.61 4.10
N ASN A 174 -21.17 -5.58 4.44
CA ASN A 174 -21.54 -6.98 4.75
C ASN A 174 -22.43 -7.63 3.66
N VAL A 175 -22.05 -7.43 2.40
CA VAL A 175 -22.72 -8.03 1.24
C VAL A 175 -22.01 -9.29 0.80
N GLU A 176 -22.66 -10.12 -0.05
CA GLU A 176 -22.03 -11.31 -0.62
C GLU A 176 -20.82 -10.93 -1.50
N ASP A 177 -19.69 -11.60 -1.28
CA ASP A 177 -18.46 -11.32 -2.03
C ASP A 177 -18.51 -12.00 -3.41
N GLN A 178 -18.79 -11.20 -4.43
CA GLN A 178 -18.89 -11.65 -5.82
C GLN A 178 -17.53 -11.79 -6.53
N ASN A 179 -16.43 -11.32 -5.92
CA ASN A 179 -15.08 -11.43 -6.47
C ASN A 179 -14.38 -12.75 -6.09
N SER A 180 -14.92 -13.45 -5.12
CA SER A 180 -14.33 -14.69 -4.57
C SER A 180 -14.08 -15.75 -5.65
N SER A 181 -14.96 -15.89 -6.63
CA SER A 181 -14.82 -16.87 -7.71
C SER A 181 -13.57 -16.68 -8.57
N ILE A 182 -13.22 -15.43 -8.92
CA ILE A 182 -12.02 -15.11 -9.69
C ILE A 182 -10.76 -15.39 -8.86
N LEU A 183 -10.76 -14.94 -7.61
CA LEU A 183 -9.62 -15.09 -6.70
C LEU A 183 -9.35 -16.56 -6.38
N ILE A 184 -10.41 -17.36 -6.20
CA ILE A 184 -10.30 -18.81 -6.00
C ILE A 184 -9.79 -19.50 -7.27
N SER A 185 -10.30 -19.14 -8.46
CA SER A 185 -9.86 -19.75 -9.73
C SER A 185 -8.39 -19.47 -10.02
N ASP A 186 -7.86 -18.34 -9.56
CA ASP A 186 -6.46 -17.97 -9.67
C ASP A 186 -5.58 -18.46 -8.50
N ASN A 187 -6.16 -19.23 -7.58
CA ASN A 187 -5.46 -19.81 -6.42
C ASN A 187 -4.85 -18.75 -5.48
N ILE A 188 -5.51 -17.61 -5.34
CA ILE A 188 -5.04 -16.51 -4.49
C ILE A 188 -5.60 -16.68 -3.07
N ASN A 189 -4.73 -16.73 -2.08
CA ASN A 189 -5.09 -16.94 -0.69
C ASN A 189 -5.93 -15.79 -0.13
N HIS A 190 -7.04 -16.11 0.54
CA HIS A 190 -7.79 -15.14 1.33
C HIS A 190 -7.10 -14.89 2.66
N LEU A 191 -6.66 -13.65 2.88
CA LEU A 191 -5.95 -13.27 4.12
C LEU A 191 -6.92 -12.83 5.21
N GLY A 192 -8.05 -12.24 4.85
CA GLY A 192 -9.06 -11.81 5.81
C GLY A 192 -10.05 -10.82 5.23
N THR A 193 -11.12 -10.56 5.98
CA THR A 193 -12.19 -9.64 5.59
C THR A 193 -12.38 -8.56 6.66
N TYR A 194 -12.16 -7.30 6.25
CA TYR A 194 -12.55 -6.16 7.06
C TYR A 194 -14.06 -5.93 6.94
N LYS A 195 -14.72 -5.83 8.09
CA LYS A 195 -16.11 -5.38 8.21
C LYS A 195 -16.12 -3.93 8.68
N PHE A 196 -17.29 -3.28 8.63
CA PHE A 196 -17.40 -1.93 9.17
C PHE A 196 -17.01 -1.92 10.65
N ASP A 197 -16.06 -1.06 10.97
CA ASP A 197 -15.60 -0.77 12.32
C ASP A 197 -15.36 0.74 12.40
N LYS A 198 -16.04 1.39 13.35
CA LYS A 198 -15.97 2.84 13.50
C LYS A 198 -14.55 3.34 13.79
N ASN A 199 -13.77 2.62 14.59
CA ASN A 199 -12.41 3.02 14.93
C ASN A 199 -11.47 2.92 13.72
N LEU A 200 -11.69 1.93 12.84
CA LEU A 200 -10.97 1.83 11.57
C LEU A 200 -11.43 2.90 10.58
N HIS A 201 -12.74 3.18 10.55
CA HIS A 201 -13.30 4.21 9.68
C HIS A 201 -12.75 5.60 10.03
N ASP A 202 -12.73 5.94 11.32
CA ASP A 202 -12.23 7.21 11.84
C ASP A 202 -10.69 7.24 11.92
N PHE A 203 -10.03 6.17 11.55
CA PHE A 203 -8.60 5.90 11.57
C PHE A 203 -7.90 6.33 12.87
N ASN A 204 -8.27 5.66 13.96
CA ASN A 204 -7.61 5.84 15.23
C ASN A 204 -6.23 5.17 15.25
N LEU A 205 -5.15 5.96 15.33
CA LEU A 205 -3.75 5.47 15.36
C LEU A 205 -3.42 4.54 16.53
N ASP A 206 -4.23 4.56 17.59
CA ASP A 206 -4.02 3.72 18.77
C ASP A 206 -4.91 2.46 18.77
N TYR A 207 -5.77 2.33 17.76
CA TYR A 207 -6.66 1.19 17.61
C TYR A 207 -6.04 0.12 16.71
N ASN A 208 -6.17 -1.13 17.13
CA ASN A 208 -5.77 -2.29 16.33
C ASN A 208 -6.89 -3.34 16.39
N SER A 209 -7.52 -3.60 15.27
CA SER A 209 -8.60 -4.57 15.19
C SER A 209 -8.07 -6.00 15.20
N GLU A 210 -8.91 -6.94 15.65
CA GLU A 210 -8.57 -8.37 15.66
C GLU A 210 -8.19 -8.88 14.28
N ILE A 211 -8.93 -8.50 13.23
CA ILE A 211 -8.61 -8.88 11.85
C ILE A 211 -7.26 -8.33 11.38
N THR A 212 -6.90 -7.10 11.80
CA THR A 212 -5.58 -6.53 11.49
C THR A 212 -4.46 -7.34 12.14
N GLU A 213 -4.64 -7.75 13.40
CA GLU A 213 -3.67 -8.60 14.08
C GLU A 213 -3.53 -9.98 13.44
N GLU A 214 -4.65 -10.58 13.05
CA GLU A 214 -4.66 -11.90 12.38
C GLU A 214 -3.90 -11.84 11.05
N ILE A 215 -4.18 -10.85 10.21
CA ILE A 215 -3.49 -10.69 8.93
C ILE A 215 -2.00 -10.39 9.15
N SER A 216 -1.66 -9.55 10.12
CA SER A 216 -0.26 -9.26 10.48
C SER A 216 0.51 -10.52 10.90
N LYS A 217 -0.10 -11.41 11.68
CA LYS A 217 0.51 -12.70 12.04
C LYS A 217 0.78 -13.57 10.82
N ARG A 218 -0.12 -13.60 9.85
CA ARG A 218 0.09 -14.33 8.58
C ARG A 218 1.26 -13.77 7.79
N ILE A 219 1.38 -12.43 7.71
CA ILE A 219 2.53 -11.78 7.06
C ILE A 219 3.84 -12.11 7.77
N LEU A 220 3.84 -12.13 9.10
CA LEU A 220 5.02 -12.44 9.92
C LEU A 220 5.43 -13.91 9.83
N SER A 221 4.50 -14.84 9.59
CA SER A 221 4.78 -16.28 9.53
C SER A 221 5.39 -16.74 8.20
N ASP A 222 5.35 -15.91 7.16
CA ASP A 222 5.94 -16.17 5.83
C ASP A 222 7.39 -15.63 5.70
N THR A 223 8.02 -15.36 6.86
CA THR A 223 9.38 -14.80 6.94
C THR A 223 10.43 -15.86 7.27
#